data_e63a77fec1ff7ed957921483cbfde279
#
_entry.id   e63a77fec1ff7ed957921483cbfde279
#
_cell.length_a   1.000
_cell.length_b   1.000
_cell.length_c   1.000
_cell.angle_alpha   90.00
_cell.angle_beta   90.00
_cell.angle_gamma   90.00
#
_symmetry.space_group_name_H-M   'P 1'
#
loop_
_entity.id
_entity.type
_entity.pdbx_description
1 polymer ?
#
loop_
_entity_poly.entity_id
_entity_poly.type
_entity_poly.pdbx_seq_one_letter_code
_entity_poly.pdbx_strand_id
1 'polypeptide(L)'
;MDQIGRISNQENYNTKPVISEGIKDVPLDVTIPIYEEPYIVSNEVNGINLNRSSEKKKVKTGIPKRYQDMTLQNVVKRGIPDQTKSPFYVISQYIDNLPKMLNCGQGLLLRGDVGTMKTTLAVAIMYEVLGLGGTAYFISMANLMDSLYSVSQEERQSLENKLKNVDLLVLDDLGLEYDKGWVSVKIRALINYRFDNQKSVIITTNLGSDIKNLYLKGMLDRIEASSMIVDFRGDSLRERFRSFDSM
;
A
#
# COMPACT_ATOMS: atom_id res chain seq x y z
N MET A 1 36.26 48.29 -4.09
CA MET A 1 36.70 47.48 -2.96
C MET A 1 35.44 47.28 -2.11
N ASP A 2 34.75 46.18 -2.01
CA ASP A 2 34.95 44.80 -2.25
C ASP A 2 33.68 44.14 -2.80
N GLN A 3 33.87 43.22 -3.72
CA GLN A 3 32.80 42.36 -4.25
C GLN A 3 32.56 41.24 -3.25
N ILE A 4 31.34 41.06 -2.74
CA ILE A 4 30.92 39.87 -2.05
C ILE A 4 30.08 39.06 -3.03
N GLY A 5 30.65 37.94 -3.48
CA GLY A 5 30.02 37.01 -4.40
C GLY A 5 28.80 36.31 -3.77
N ARG A 6 27.70 36.33 -4.49
CA ARG A 6 26.54 35.46 -4.22
C ARG A 6 26.83 34.06 -4.72
N ILE A 7 26.95 33.12 -3.80
CA ILE A 7 26.95 31.69 -4.10
C ILE A 7 25.51 31.28 -4.28
N SER A 8 25.11 31.03 -5.52
CA SER A 8 23.81 30.43 -5.86
C SER A 8 23.94 28.92 -5.73
N ASN A 9 23.45 28.35 -4.64
CA ASN A 9 23.18 26.92 -4.56
C ASN A 9 21.84 26.64 -5.26
N GLN A 10 21.93 26.33 -6.56
CA GLN A 10 20.86 25.60 -7.25
C GLN A 10 21.11 24.11 -7.04
N GLU A 11 20.51 23.53 -6.02
CA GLU A 11 20.34 22.09 -5.94
C GLU A 11 19.17 21.70 -6.85
N ASN A 12 19.54 21.08 -7.97
CA ASN A 12 18.62 20.43 -8.90
C ASN A 12 17.97 19.21 -8.26
N TYR A 13 16.76 19.35 -7.71
CA TYR A 13 15.86 18.25 -7.45
C TYR A 13 15.11 17.84 -8.72
N ASN A 14 15.81 17.15 -9.62
CA ASN A 14 15.19 16.58 -10.80
C ASN A 14 15.73 15.17 -11.02
N THR A 15 15.29 14.23 -10.16
CA THR A 15 15.41 12.80 -10.44
C THR A 15 14.06 12.14 -10.18
N LYS A 16 13.23 12.11 -11.23
CA LYS A 16 12.14 11.12 -11.32
C LYS A 16 12.79 9.75 -11.41
N PRO A 17 12.42 8.77 -10.59
CA PRO A 17 12.70 7.37 -10.89
C PRO A 17 11.72 6.95 -12.01
N VAL A 18 12.14 7.11 -13.25
CA VAL A 18 11.50 6.44 -14.39
C VAL A 18 11.99 5.01 -14.38
N ILE A 19 11.20 4.11 -13.78
CA ILE A 19 11.31 2.68 -14.03
C ILE A 19 10.22 2.32 -15.02
N SER A 20 10.42 2.71 -16.26
CA SER A 20 9.59 2.29 -17.39
C SER A 20 10.47 1.99 -18.59
N GLU A 21 11.39 1.02 -18.47
CA GLU A 21 11.91 0.29 -19.63
C GLU A 21 12.59 -0.99 -19.12
N GLY A 22 11.94 -2.12 -19.41
CA GLY A 22 12.58 -3.41 -19.62
C GLY A 22 13.58 -3.91 -18.60
N ILE A 23 13.13 -4.39 -17.42
CA ILE A 23 13.94 -5.33 -16.66
C ILE A 23 13.94 -6.65 -17.46
N LYS A 24 14.93 -6.81 -18.34
CA LYS A 24 15.11 -8.02 -19.16
C LYS A 24 15.73 -9.18 -18.39
N ASP A 25 16.33 -8.93 -17.21
CA ASP A 25 16.96 -9.97 -16.41
C ASP A 25 16.62 -9.77 -14.93
N VAL A 26 15.50 -10.36 -14.52
CA VAL A 26 15.26 -10.60 -13.09
C VAL A 26 16.16 -11.77 -12.70
N PRO A 27 17.11 -11.61 -11.75
CA PRO A 27 17.89 -12.73 -11.29
C PRO A 27 16.97 -13.86 -10.80
N LEU A 28 17.15 -15.07 -11.35
CA LEU A 28 16.37 -16.26 -10.95
C LEU A 28 16.68 -16.71 -9.52
N ASP A 29 17.66 -16.08 -8.88
CA ASP A 29 18.14 -16.42 -7.54
C ASP A 29 17.81 -15.30 -6.55
N VAL A 30 16.51 -15.05 -6.36
CA VAL A 30 16.04 -14.22 -5.25
C VAL A 30 16.14 -15.05 -3.99
N THR A 31 17.23 -14.90 -3.26
CA THR A 31 17.34 -15.42 -1.89
C THR A 31 16.35 -14.61 -1.04
N ILE A 32 15.16 -15.17 -0.85
CA ILE A 32 14.19 -14.60 0.09
C ILE A 32 14.78 -14.83 1.47
N PRO A 33 14.95 -13.78 2.31
CA PRO A 33 15.37 -14.00 3.68
C PRO A 33 14.34 -14.91 4.35
N ILE A 34 14.77 -16.16 4.67
CA ILE A 34 13.96 -17.07 5.47
C ILE A 34 14.11 -16.55 6.90
N TYR A 35 13.13 -15.82 7.39
CA TYR A 35 13.05 -15.47 8.79
C TYR A 35 12.64 -16.73 9.56
N GLU A 36 13.60 -17.43 10.15
CA GLU A 36 13.40 -18.68 10.88
C GLU A 36 12.72 -18.49 12.25
N GLU A 37 12.57 -17.25 12.72
CA GLU A 37 11.88 -16.96 13.99
C GLU A 37 10.94 -15.75 13.87
N PRO A 38 9.85 -15.69 14.67
CA PRO A 38 9.05 -14.48 14.75
C PRO A 38 9.96 -13.35 15.23
N TYR A 39 10.03 -12.28 14.44
CA TYR A 39 10.85 -11.10 14.66
C TYR A 39 10.74 -10.64 16.12
N ILE A 40 11.75 -10.97 16.92
CA ILE A 40 11.97 -10.31 18.20
C ILE A 40 12.67 -9.01 17.85
N VAL A 41 11.89 -7.94 17.79
CA VAL A 41 12.41 -6.58 17.61
C VAL A 41 13.37 -6.30 18.76
N SER A 42 14.68 -6.26 18.48
CA SER A 42 15.64 -5.66 19.39
C SER A 42 15.26 -4.19 19.55
N ASN A 43 15.09 -3.74 20.81
CA ASN A 43 14.53 -2.44 21.21
C ASN A 43 15.36 -1.19 20.83
N GLU A 44 16.24 -1.27 19.85
CA GLU A 44 17.11 -0.15 19.45
C GLU A 44 17.22 -0.03 17.92
N VAL A 45 16.24 0.65 17.33
CA VAL A 45 16.42 1.28 16.03
C VAL A 45 16.02 2.75 16.16
N ASN A 46 17.07 3.61 16.29
CA ASN A 46 17.06 5.05 16.08
C ASN A 46 15.78 5.84 16.45
N GLY A 47 15.60 6.08 17.77
CA GLY A 47 14.78 7.22 18.21
C GLY A 47 13.26 7.04 18.26
N ILE A 48 12.71 5.89 17.91
CA ILE A 48 11.29 5.59 18.07
C ILE A 48 11.11 4.83 19.39
N ASN A 49 10.54 5.50 20.40
CA ASN A 49 10.30 4.95 21.72
C ASN A 49 9.14 3.92 21.65
N LEU A 50 9.47 2.63 21.45
CA LEU A 50 8.52 1.51 21.34
C LEU A 50 7.99 0.99 22.70
N ASN A 51 8.23 1.70 23.79
CA ASN A 51 7.65 1.36 25.09
C ASN A 51 6.18 1.77 25.19
N ARG A 52 5.29 1.04 24.52
CA ARG A 52 3.88 0.95 24.87
C ARG A 52 3.54 -0.47 25.29
N SER A 53 3.88 -0.81 26.53
CA SER A 53 3.21 -1.88 27.27
C SER A 53 1.76 -1.46 27.49
N SER A 54 0.83 -2.00 26.73
CA SER A 54 -0.57 -1.99 27.13
C SER A 54 -1.36 -2.97 26.29
N GLU A 55 -2.16 -3.78 26.94
CA GLU A 55 -3.28 -4.60 26.49
C GLU A 55 -3.52 -4.58 24.98
N LYS A 56 -3.27 -5.70 24.29
CA LYS A 56 -3.61 -5.92 22.89
C LYS A 56 -5.13 -5.80 22.71
N LYS A 57 -5.67 -4.59 22.66
CA LYS A 57 -6.98 -4.34 22.06
C LYS A 57 -6.89 -4.86 20.64
N LYS A 58 -7.69 -5.88 20.31
CA LYS A 58 -7.86 -6.35 18.92
C LYS A 58 -8.26 -5.14 18.07
N VAL A 59 -7.28 -4.50 17.45
CA VAL A 59 -7.53 -3.39 16.53
C VAL A 59 -8.26 -3.98 15.34
N LYS A 60 -9.50 -3.54 15.07
CA LYS A 60 -10.23 -3.94 13.86
C LYS A 60 -9.45 -3.41 12.65
N THR A 61 -8.77 -4.30 11.95
CA THR A 61 -7.92 -3.98 10.79
C THR A 61 -8.70 -3.82 9.49
N GLY A 62 -9.97 -4.23 9.46
CA GLY A 62 -10.80 -4.21 8.25
C GLY A 62 -10.47 -5.32 7.25
N ILE A 63 -9.47 -6.16 7.49
CA ILE A 63 -9.08 -7.26 6.60
C ILE A 63 -10.24 -8.26 6.47
N PRO A 64 -10.72 -8.55 5.24
CA PRO A 64 -11.76 -9.55 5.01
C PRO A 64 -11.31 -10.96 5.44
N LYS A 65 -12.25 -11.81 5.89
CA LYS A 65 -11.97 -13.16 6.38
C LYS A 65 -11.09 -13.97 5.42
N ARG A 66 -11.36 -13.92 4.12
CA ARG A 66 -10.59 -14.65 3.09
C ARG A 66 -9.10 -14.26 2.99
N TYR A 67 -8.70 -13.15 3.59
CA TYR A 67 -7.30 -12.66 3.57
C TYR A 67 -6.64 -12.70 4.95
N GLN A 68 -7.31 -13.24 5.98
CA GLN A 68 -6.77 -13.20 7.35
C GLN A 68 -5.46 -13.98 7.52
N ASP A 69 -5.21 -14.99 6.66
CA ASP A 69 -4.00 -15.81 6.70
C ASP A 69 -2.99 -15.43 5.59
N MET A 70 -3.21 -14.33 4.89
CA MET A 70 -2.34 -13.89 3.79
C MET A 70 -1.16 -13.06 4.31
N THR A 71 -0.39 -13.61 5.24
CA THR A 71 0.92 -13.06 5.61
C THR A 71 1.92 -13.27 4.48
N LEU A 72 2.99 -12.46 4.43
CA LEU A 72 4.06 -12.63 3.44
C LEU A 72 4.61 -14.06 3.44
N GLN A 73 4.85 -14.61 4.61
CA GLN A 73 5.34 -15.98 4.80
C GLN A 73 4.39 -17.03 4.21
N ASN A 74 3.07 -16.89 4.42
CA ASN A 74 2.09 -17.79 3.86
C ASN A 74 1.95 -17.66 2.34
N VAL A 75 2.07 -16.45 1.82
CA VAL A 75 2.09 -16.19 0.37
C VAL A 75 3.29 -16.88 -0.28
N VAL A 76 4.47 -16.75 0.30
CA VAL A 76 5.70 -17.42 -0.18
C VAL A 76 5.57 -18.94 -0.11
N LYS A 77 5.06 -19.50 1.00
CA LYS A 77 4.84 -20.97 1.14
C LYS A 77 3.88 -21.52 0.08
N ARG A 78 2.89 -20.75 -0.35
CA ARG A 78 1.94 -21.13 -1.42
C ARG A 78 2.59 -21.08 -2.81
N GLY A 79 3.79 -20.55 -2.92
CA GLY A 79 4.54 -20.36 -4.16
C GLY A 79 4.11 -19.12 -4.94
N ILE A 80 5.10 -18.37 -5.40
CA ILE A 80 4.87 -17.17 -6.22
C ILE A 80 4.75 -17.58 -7.70
N PRO A 81 3.60 -17.34 -8.35
CA PRO A 81 3.43 -17.64 -9.78
C PRO A 81 4.38 -16.82 -10.65
N ASP A 82 4.84 -17.37 -11.77
CA ASP A 82 5.82 -16.72 -12.64
C ASP A 82 5.39 -15.32 -13.07
N GLN A 83 4.13 -15.13 -13.44
CA GLN A 83 3.56 -13.85 -13.80
C GLN A 83 3.57 -12.81 -12.67
N THR A 84 3.71 -13.26 -11.42
CA THR A 84 3.72 -12.40 -10.22
C THR A 84 5.13 -12.18 -9.67
N LYS A 85 6.16 -12.88 -10.17
CA LYS A 85 7.54 -12.78 -9.65
C LYS A 85 8.09 -11.36 -9.72
N SER A 86 7.93 -10.66 -10.86
CA SER A 86 8.40 -9.29 -10.99
C SER A 86 7.67 -8.30 -10.06
N PRO A 87 6.32 -8.26 -10.02
CA PRO A 87 5.61 -7.49 -9.00
C PRO A 87 6.02 -7.84 -7.56
N PHE A 88 6.17 -9.12 -7.25
CA PHE A 88 6.56 -9.58 -5.92
C PHE A 88 7.95 -9.09 -5.53
N TYR A 89 8.92 -9.09 -6.46
CA TYR A 89 10.24 -8.54 -6.21
C TYR A 89 10.20 -7.06 -5.82
N VAL A 90 9.44 -6.24 -6.55
CA VAL A 90 9.28 -4.80 -6.21
C VAL A 90 8.66 -4.63 -4.83
N ILE A 91 7.66 -5.45 -4.50
CA ILE A 91 7.00 -5.43 -3.19
C ILE A 91 7.97 -5.86 -2.08
N SER A 92 8.82 -6.87 -2.31
CA SER A 92 9.84 -7.28 -1.35
C SER A 92 10.81 -6.15 -1.03
N GLN A 93 11.27 -5.42 -2.06
CA GLN A 93 12.12 -4.24 -1.86
C GLN A 93 11.42 -3.12 -1.07
N TYR A 94 10.11 -2.95 -1.26
CA TYR A 94 9.32 -2.02 -0.46
C TYR A 94 9.25 -2.46 1.00
N ILE A 95 9.03 -3.75 1.25
CA ILE A 95 8.97 -4.34 2.60
C ILE A 95 10.33 -4.23 3.30
N ASP A 96 11.44 -4.53 2.63
CA ASP A 96 12.79 -4.42 3.18
C ASP A 96 13.11 -2.99 3.67
N ASN A 97 12.45 -1.99 3.08
CA ASN A 97 12.60 -0.58 3.44
C ASN A 97 11.36 0.00 4.15
N LEU A 98 10.47 -0.85 4.68
CA LEU A 98 9.15 -0.46 5.16
C LEU A 98 9.14 0.70 6.17
N PRO A 99 10.02 0.74 7.21
CA PRO A 99 10.04 1.86 8.14
C PRO A 99 10.34 3.20 7.46
N LYS A 100 11.26 3.21 6.50
CA LYS A 100 11.59 4.40 5.71
C LYS A 100 10.42 4.82 4.83
N MET A 101 9.78 3.86 4.16
CA MET A 101 8.64 4.12 3.28
C MET A 101 7.46 4.73 4.06
N LEU A 102 7.16 4.20 5.24
CA LEU A 102 6.11 4.74 6.10
C LEU A 102 6.45 6.16 6.60
N ASN A 103 7.69 6.41 6.98
CA ASN A 103 8.11 7.72 7.50
C ASN A 103 8.06 8.83 6.44
N CYS A 104 8.30 8.51 5.16
CA CYS A 104 8.20 9.49 4.08
C CYS A 104 6.85 9.49 3.35
N GLY A 105 5.88 8.70 3.83
CA GLY A 105 4.55 8.61 3.23
C GLY A 105 4.51 7.92 1.87
N GLN A 106 5.56 7.16 1.52
CA GLN A 106 5.63 6.43 0.27
C GLN A 106 4.69 5.22 0.31
N GLY A 107 3.78 5.13 -0.65
CA GLY A 107 2.83 4.05 -0.82
C GLY A 107 3.09 3.20 -2.07
N LEU A 108 2.05 2.42 -2.46
CA LEU A 108 2.06 1.60 -3.67
C LEU A 108 0.76 1.78 -4.44
N LEU A 109 0.86 1.85 -5.76
CA LEU A 109 -0.26 1.69 -6.68
C LEU A 109 -0.14 0.34 -7.39
N LEU A 110 -0.90 -0.65 -6.94
CA LEU A 110 -0.96 -2.00 -7.50
C LEU A 110 -2.07 -2.04 -8.55
N ARG A 111 -1.73 -2.02 -9.83
CA ARG A 111 -2.72 -1.95 -10.91
C ARG A 111 -2.58 -3.12 -11.89
N GLY A 112 -3.63 -3.46 -12.60
CA GLY A 112 -3.61 -4.46 -13.68
C GLY A 112 -4.69 -5.53 -13.55
N ASP A 113 -4.47 -6.69 -14.18
CA ASP A 113 -5.50 -7.71 -14.43
C ASP A 113 -6.14 -8.28 -13.18
N VAL A 114 -7.40 -8.69 -13.30
CA VAL A 114 -8.18 -9.27 -12.20
C VAL A 114 -7.60 -10.61 -11.75
N GLY A 115 -7.53 -10.83 -10.44
CA GLY A 115 -7.11 -12.12 -9.89
C GLY A 115 -5.59 -12.37 -9.87
N THR A 116 -4.77 -11.34 -10.07
CA THR A 116 -3.30 -11.42 -10.13
C THR A 116 -2.59 -11.18 -8.78
N MET A 117 -3.26 -11.37 -7.65
CA MET A 117 -2.75 -11.25 -6.28
C MET A 117 -2.54 -9.82 -5.73
N LYS A 118 -3.00 -8.77 -6.38
CA LYS A 118 -2.85 -7.38 -5.88
C LYS A 118 -3.32 -7.21 -4.43
N THR A 119 -4.57 -7.55 -4.15
CA THR A 119 -5.16 -7.47 -2.79
C THR A 119 -4.42 -8.35 -1.80
N THR A 120 -4.04 -9.57 -2.20
CA THR A 120 -3.29 -10.52 -1.36
C THR A 120 -1.97 -9.91 -0.90
N LEU A 121 -1.20 -9.31 -1.82
CA LEU A 121 0.08 -8.70 -1.51
C LEU A 121 -0.07 -7.38 -0.72
N ALA A 122 -1.11 -6.60 -0.99
CA ALA A 122 -1.44 -5.42 -0.17
C ALA A 122 -1.71 -5.80 1.29
N VAL A 123 -2.45 -6.89 1.52
CA VAL A 123 -2.70 -7.41 2.88
C VAL A 123 -1.44 -7.99 3.51
N ALA A 124 -0.58 -8.68 2.74
CA ALA A 124 0.70 -9.16 3.25
C ALA A 124 1.57 -8.00 3.78
N ILE A 125 1.67 -6.89 3.05
CA ILE A 125 2.38 -5.68 3.52
C ILE A 125 1.73 -5.12 4.80
N MET A 126 0.39 -5.13 4.87
CA MET A 126 -0.31 -4.70 6.08
C MET A 126 0.11 -5.51 7.32
N TYR A 127 0.27 -6.83 7.18
CA TYR A 127 0.75 -7.67 8.28
C TYR A 127 2.16 -7.32 8.71
N GLU A 128 3.05 -6.97 7.78
CA GLU A 128 4.40 -6.52 8.11
C GLU A 128 4.37 -5.21 8.92
N VAL A 129 3.53 -4.23 8.51
CA VAL A 129 3.34 -2.99 9.28
C VAL A 129 2.83 -3.26 10.70
N LEU A 130 1.85 -4.15 10.84
CA LEU A 130 1.29 -4.53 12.15
C LEU A 130 2.32 -5.28 13.00
N GLY A 131 3.17 -6.13 12.38
CA GLY A 131 4.28 -6.83 13.01
C GLY A 131 5.33 -5.89 13.58
N LEU A 132 5.58 -4.77 12.92
CA LEU A 132 6.46 -3.69 13.40
C LEU A 132 5.81 -2.80 14.48
N GLY A 133 4.58 -3.10 14.92
CA GLY A 133 3.85 -2.30 15.90
C GLY A 133 3.19 -1.05 15.33
N GLY A 134 3.20 -0.88 14.01
CA GLY A 134 2.49 0.19 13.31
C GLY A 134 0.97 -0.04 13.28
N THR A 135 0.24 0.96 12.80
CA THR A 135 -1.20 0.93 12.64
C THR A 135 -1.57 0.82 11.16
N ALA A 136 -2.49 -0.11 10.82
CA ALA A 136 -2.93 -0.28 9.45
C ALA A 136 -4.43 -0.55 9.36
N TYR A 137 -5.05 -0.10 8.28
CA TYR A 137 -6.47 -0.34 8.03
C TYR A 137 -6.73 -0.66 6.57
N PHE A 138 -7.54 -1.71 6.34
CA PHE A 138 -8.00 -2.14 5.03
C PHE A 138 -9.45 -1.72 4.83
N ILE A 139 -9.77 -1.16 3.66
CA ILE A 139 -11.13 -0.92 3.24
C ILE A 139 -11.23 -1.08 1.72
N SER A 140 -12.23 -1.84 1.25
CA SER A 140 -12.57 -1.84 -0.17
C SER A 140 -13.40 -0.61 -0.52
N MET A 141 -13.35 -0.18 -1.78
CA MET A 141 -14.16 0.96 -2.24
C MET A 141 -15.65 0.72 -2.00
N ALA A 142 -16.15 -0.50 -2.24
CA ALA A 142 -17.55 -0.85 -1.96
C ALA A 142 -17.92 -0.63 -0.48
N ASN A 143 -17.09 -1.16 0.45
CA ASN A 143 -17.35 -1.00 1.89
C ASN A 143 -17.18 0.46 2.35
N LEU A 144 -16.28 1.22 1.74
CA LEU A 144 -16.15 2.64 2.03
C LEU A 144 -17.42 3.41 1.63
N MET A 145 -17.95 3.13 0.44
CA MET A 145 -19.21 3.73 -0.03
C MET A 145 -20.36 3.38 0.90
N ASP A 146 -20.57 2.11 1.20
CA ASP A 146 -21.62 1.65 2.11
C ASP A 146 -21.52 2.34 3.47
N SER A 147 -20.32 2.44 4.02
CA SER A 147 -20.09 3.10 5.31
C SER A 147 -20.36 4.60 5.25
N LEU A 148 -20.10 5.26 4.12
CA LEU A 148 -20.39 6.69 3.97
C LEU A 148 -21.89 6.98 3.83
N TYR A 149 -22.69 6.04 3.29
CA TYR A 149 -24.12 6.21 3.09
C TYR A 149 -24.97 5.73 4.27
N SER A 150 -24.58 4.63 4.93
CA SER A 150 -25.46 3.83 5.79
C SER A 150 -25.25 4.02 7.29
N VAL A 151 -24.18 4.70 7.72
CA VAL A 151 -23.83 4.82 9.15
C VAL A 151 -24.22 6.18 9.74
N SER A 152 -24.32 6.23 11.07
CA SER A 152 -24.54 7.48 11.81
C SER A 152 -23.43 8.50 11.57
N GLN A 153 -23.67 9.76 11.86
CA GLN A 153 -22.68 10.82 11.72
C GLN A 153 -21.44 10.56 12.58
N GLU A 154 -21.63 10.03 13.79
CA GLU A 154 -20.54 9.72 14.73
C GLU A 154 -19.66 8.57 14.21
N GLU A 155 -20.26 7.49 13.72
CA GLU A 155 -19.55 6.36 13.12
C GLU A 155 -18.78 6.78 11.87
N ARG A 156 -19.39 7.63 11.03
CA ARG A 156 -18.73 8.21 9.86
C ARG A 156 -17.51 9.02 10.24
N GLN A 157 -17.62 9.90 11.24
CA GLN A 157 -16.50 10.70 11.74
C GLN A 157 -15.40 9.81 12.32
N SER A 158 -15.77 8.77 13.06
CA SER A 158 -14.83 7.78 13.61
C SER A 158 -14.08 7.05 12.49
N LEU A 159 -14.78 6.61 11.45
CA LEU A 159 -14.18 5.98 10.27
C LEU A 159 -13.25 6.95 9.53
N GLU A 160 -13.70 8.17 9.24
CA GLU A 160 -12.88 9.19 8.56
C GLU A 160 -11.59 9.46 9.35
N ASN A 161 -11.67 9.59 10.67
CA ASN A 161 -10.51 9.79 11.53
C ASN A 161 -9.55 8.59 11.47
N LYS A 162 -10.06 7.36 11.45
CA LYS A 162 -9.25 6.16 11.31
C LYS A 162 -8.54 6.13 9.96
N LEU A 163 -9.28 6.36 8.85
CA LEU A 163 -8.71 6.37 7.49
C LEU A 163 -7.63 7.44 7.31
N LYS A 164 -7.75 8.57 8.00
CA LYS A 164 -6.77 9.65 7.97
C LYS A 164 -5.50 9.33 8.76
N ASN A 165 -5.61 8.66 9.91
CA ASN A 165 -4.55 8.65 10.92
C ASN A 165 -3.72 7.37 10.99
N VAL A 166 -4.20 6.20 10.49
CA VAL A 166 -3.37 4.99 10.46
C VAL A 166 -2.09 5.20 9.65
N ASP A 167 -1.00 4.53 10.03
CA ASP A 167 0.27 4.65 9.33
C ASP A 167 0.18 4.15 7.90
N LEU A 168 -0.48 3.01 7.70
CA LEU A 168 -0.77 2.45 6.37
C LEU A 168 -2.28 2.31 6.14
N LEU A 169 -2.79 2.88 5.06
CA LEU A 169 -4.14 2.65 4.56
C LEU A 169 -4.09 1.80 3.29
N VAL A 170 -4.89 0.73 3.24
CA VAL A 170 -5.14 -0.03 2.02
C VAL A 170 -6.53 0.34 1.48
N LEU A 171 -6.57 0.94 0.30
CA LEU A 171 -7.78 1.20 -0.49
C LEU A 171 -7.87 0.17 -1.61
N ASP A 172 -8.77 -0.80 -1.47
CA ASP A 172 -8.87 -1.93 -2.38
C ASP A 172 -9.96 -1.72 -3.44
N ASP A 173 -9.66 -2.13 -4.67
CA ASP A 173 -10.53 -2.04 -5.85
C ASP A 173 -10.97 -0.60 -6.20
N LEU A 174 -10.03 0.36 -6.20
CA LEU A 174 -10.29 1.72 -6.66
C LEU A 174 -10.72 1.72 -8.13
N GLY A 175 -11.81 2.42 -8.45
CA GLY A 175 -12.37 2.54 -9.81
C GLY A 175 -13.63 1.72 -10.05
N LEU A 176 -14.13 1.01 -9.03
CA LEU A 176 -15.41 0.31 -9.10
C LEU A 176 -16.61 1.19 -8.68
N GLU A 177 -16.35 2.38 -8.21
CA GLU A 177 -17.38 3.34 -7.84
C GLU A 177 -18.05 3.95 -9.08
N TYR A 178 -19.35 3.71 -9.20
CA TYR A 178 -20.18 4.27 -10.28
C TYR A 178 -20.61 5.73 -10.01
N ASP A 179 -20.49 6.18 -8.76
CA ASP A 179 -20.90 7.53 -8.36
C ASP A 179 -19.72 8.49 -8.49
N LYS A 180 -19.81 9.41 -9.45
CA LYS A 180 -18.87 10.51 -9.65
C LYS A 180 -19.17 11.74 -8.76
N GLY A 181 -20.15 11.66 -7.88
CA GLY A 181 -20.62 12.75 -7.05
C GLY A 181 -19.74 13.03 -5.82
N TRP A 182 -20.40 13.19 -4.67
CA TRP A 182 -19.75 13.56 -3.43
C TRP A 182 -18.75 12.51 -2.87
N VAL A 183 -18.90 11.22 -3.24
CA VAL A 183 -17.96 10.15 -2.86
C VAL A 183 -16.58 10.42 -3.44
N SER A 184 -16.50 10.77 -4.72
CA SER A 184 -15.23 11.15 -5.36
C SER A 184 -14.56 12.35 -4.67
N VAL A 185 -15.37 13.30 -4.17
CA VAL A 185 -14.87 14.44 -3.39
C VAL A 185 -14.28 13.98 -2.06
N LYS A 186 -14.94 13.03 -1.37
CA LYS A 186 -14.46 12.47 -0.09
C LYS A 186 -13.17 11.66 -0.27
N ILE A 187 -13.09 10.81 -1.29
CA ILE A 187 -11.88 10.04 -1.60
C ILE A 187 -10.72 10.99 -1.91
N ARG A 188 -10.96 12.00 -2.75
CA ARG A 188 -9.95 13.02 -3.06
C ARG A 188 -9.48 13.75 -1.81
N ALA A 189 -10.39 14.15 -0.94
CA ALA A 189 -10.05 14.80 0.33
C ALA A 189 -9.21 13.89 1.23
N LEU A 190 -9.52 12.60 1.28
CA LEU A 190 -8.74 11.60 2.03
C LEU A 190 -7.33 11.44 1.46
N ILE A 191 -7.19 11.26 0.15
CA ILE A 191 -5.88 11.11 -0.52
C ILE A 191 -5.05 12.38 -0.31
N ASN A 192 -5.64 13.57 -0.50
CA ASN A 192 -4.95 14.84 -0.28
C ASN A 192 -4.46 14.96 1.16
N TYR A 193 -5.34 14.68 2.15
CA TYR A 193 -4.96 14.72 3.56
C TYR A 193 -3.78 13.80 3.85
N ARG A 194 -3.81 12.55 3.35
CA ARG A 194 -2.73 11.59 3.59
C ARG A 194 -1.44 12.00 2.90
N PHE A 195 -1.52 12.50 1.67
CA PHE A 195 -0.37 13.06 0.95
C PHE A 195 0.27 14.22 1.72
N ASP A 196 -0.53 15.22 2.13
CA ASP A 196 -0.05 16.41 2.85
C ASP A 196 0.55 16.07 4.22
N ASN A 197 0.11 14.97 4.85
CA ASN A 197 0.60 14.51 6.15
C ASN A 197 1.58 13.33 6.07
N GLN A 198 2.14 13.05 4.89
CA GLN A 198 3.09 11.96 4.65
C GLN A 198 2.61 10.61 5.23
N LYS A 199 1.36 10.24 4.97
CA LYS A 199 0.75 8.98 5.39
C LYS A 199 0.65 8.02 4.22
N SER A 200 1.27 6.84 4.33
CA SER A 200 1.35 5.85 3.25
C SER A 200 0.00 5.27 2.86
N VAL A 201 -0.26 5.15 1.56
CA VAL A 201 -1.45 4.52 1.01
C VAL A 201 -1.06 3.43 0.03
N ILE A 202 -1.62 2.24 0.17
CA ILE A 202 -1.60 1.21 -0.86
C ILE A 202 -2.95 1.22 -1.55
N ILE A 203 -2.92 1.38 -2.86
CA ILE A 203 -4.12 1.37 -3.69
C ILE A 203 -4.06 0.16 -4.60
N THR A 204 -5.13 -0.63 -4.67
CA THR A 204 -5.30 -1.63 -5.71
C THR A 204 -6.35 -1.19 -6.73
N THR A 205 -6.15 -1.52 -7.99
CA THR A 205 -7.11 -1.22 -9.04
C THR A 205 -6.99 -2.22 -10.19
N ASN A 206 -8.13 -2.52 -10.82
CA ASN A 206 -8.19 -3.30 -12.05
C ASN A 206 -8.17 -2.40 -13.31
N LEU A 207 -8.14 -1.10 -13.13
CA LEU A 207 -8.03 -0.12 -14.20
C LEU A 207 -6.55 0.11 -14.51
N GLY A 208 -6.07 -0.36 -15.63
CA GLY A 208 -4.72 -0.06 -16.11
C GLY A 208 -4.48 1.46 -16.25
N SER A 209 -4.11 1.91 -17.45
CA SER A 209 -3.98 3.35 -17.75
C SER A 209 -5.31 4.13 -17.69
N ASP A 210 -6.45 3.44 -17.74
CA ASP A 210 -7.80 4.03 -17.77
C ASP A 210 -8.21 4.70 -16.46
N ILE A 211 -7.48 4.45 -15.38
CA ILE A 211 -7.64 5.18 -14.11
C ILE A 211 -7.56 6.70 -14.32
N LYS A 212 -6.79 7.14 -15.33
CA LYS A 212 -6.65 8.57 -15.67
C LYS A 212 -7.93 9.21 -16.19
N ASN A 213 -8.85 8.42 -16.71
CA ASN A 213 -10.12 8.90 -17.24
C ASN A 213 -11.21 9.04 -16.18
N LEU A 214 -11.03 8.38 -15.04
CA LEU A 214 -12.05 8.31 -13.97
C LEU A 214 -11.83 9.34 -12.88
N TYR A 215 -10.59 9.72 -12.60
CA TYR A 215 -10.27 10.62 -11.50
C TYR A 215 -9.72 11.95 -11.99
N LEU A 216 -9.91 12.97 -11.16
CA LEU A 216 -9.36 14.29 -11.44
C LEU A 216 -7.82 14.21 -11.46
N LYS A 217 -7.22 14.85 -12.45
CA LYS A 217 -5.76 14.85 -12.68
C LYS A 217 -4.97 15.13 -11.40
N GLY A 218 -5.36 16.10 -10.60
CA GLY A 218 -4.64 16.46 -9.36
C GLY A 218 -4.67 15.39 -8.27
N MET A 219 -5.67 14.48 -8.24
CA MET A 219 -5.67 13.34 -7.32
C MET A 219 -4.67 12.28 -7.79
N LEU A 220 -4.67 11.98 -9.08
CA LEU A 220 -3.75 11.00 -9.67
C LEU A 220 -2.30 11.46 -9.58
N ASP A 221 -2.04 12.73 -9.84
CA ASP A 221 -0.70 13.30 -9.70
C ASP A 221 -0.14 13.08 -8.28
N ARG A 222 -0.99 13.22 -7.24
CA ARG A 222 -0.57 12.94 -5.85
C ARG A 222 -0.33 11.47 -5.58
N ILE A 223 -1.20 10.59 -6.08
CA ILE A 223 -1.02 9.14 -5.96
C ILE A 223 0.29 8.73 -6.65
N GLU A 224 0.53 9.19 -7.88
CA GLU A 224 1.75 8.87 -8.64
C GLU A 224 3.00 9.48 -7.98
N ALA A 225 2.91 10.67 -7.37
CA ALA A 225 4.03 11.31 -6.67
C ALA A 225 4.41 10.62 -5.36
N SER A 226 3.44 10.00 -4.66
CA SER A 226 3.64 9.36 -3.36
C SER A 226 3.57 7.83 -3.42
N SER A 227 3.56 7.21 -4.60
CA SER A 227 3.45 5.75 -4.72
C SER A 227 4.40 5.18 -5.77
N MET A 228 4.99 4.04 -5.46
CA MET A 228 5.61 3.20 -6.47
C MET A 228 4.51 2.47 -7.24
N ILE A 229 4.57 2.52 -8.57
CA ILE A 229 3.58 1.87 -9.43
C ILE A 229 4.05 0.46 -9.74
N VAL A 230 3.19 -0.53 -9.47
CA VAL A 230 3.46 -1.95 -9.72
C VAL A 230 2.38 -2.50 -10.63
N ASP A 231 2.79 -2.91 -11.83
CA ASP A 231 1.89 -3.47 -12.84
C ASP A 231 1.77 -4.99 -12.68
N PHE A 232 0.53 -5.47 -12.62
CA PHE A 232 0.19 -6.89 -12.55
C PHE A 232 -0.47 -7.32 -13.86
N ARG A 233 0.12 -8.30 -14.55
CA ARG A 233 -0.40 -8.83 -15.81
C ARG A 233 -0.52 -10.33 -15.74
N GLY A 234 -1.49 -10.88 -16.47
CA GLY A 234 -1.66 -12.31 -16.66
C GLY A 234 -3.02 -12.83 -16.23
N ASP A 235 -3.16 -14.14 -16.26
CA ASP A 235 -4.41 -14.82 -15.98
C ASP A 235 -4.79 -14.79 -14.49
N SER A 236 -6.09 -14.98 -14.24
CA SER A 236 -6.60 -15.04 -12.87
C SER A 236 -6.05 -16.26 -12.12
N LEU A 237 -5.45 -16.02 -10.98
CA LEU A 237 -4.90 -17.05 -10.09
C LEU A 237 -5.93 -17.54 -9.04
N ARG A 238 -7.19 -17.09 -9.12
CA ARG A 238 -8.21 -17.41 -8.09
C ARG A 238 -8.49 -18.90 -7.95
N GLU A 239 -8.49 -19.65 -9.05
CA GLU A 239 -8.72 -21.09 -9.02
C GLU A 239 -7.55 -21.84 -8.39
N ARG A 240 -6.32 -21.44 -8.67
CA ARG A 240 -5.11 -22.03 -8.11
C ARG A 240 -5.09 -21.97 -6.57
N PHE A 241 -5.61 -20.91 -5.98
CA PHE A 241 -5.63 -20.72 -4.53
C PHE A 241 -6.87 -21.32 -3.84
N ARG A 242 -7.93 -21.66 -4.57
CA ARG A 242 -9.09 -22.40 -4.02
C ARG A 242 -8.76 -23.82 -3.59
N SER A 243 -7.88 -24.48 -4.31
CA SER A 243 -7.53 -25.90 -4.05
C SER A 243 -6.72 -26.12 -2.77
N PHE A 244 -6.18 -25.06 -2.17
CA PHE A 244 -5.42 -25.15 -0.92
C PHE A 244 -6.29 -25.00 0.34
N ASP A 245 -7.49 -24.43 0.23
CA ASP A 245 -8.42 -24.26 1.36
C ASP A 245 -9.29 -25.51 1.60
N SER A 246 -9.13 -26.56 0.78
CA SER A 246 -9.91 -27.81 0.81
C SER A 246 -9.10 -29.03 1.28
N MET A 247 -7.88 -28.87 1.72
CA MET A 247 -7.03 -29.87 2.37
C MET A 247 -6.84 -29.53 3.85
#